data_53838f017ec15c1a69a0d7cae03fd473
#
_entry.id   53838f017ec15c1a69a0d7cae03fd473
#
_cell.length_a   1.000
_cell.length_b   1.000
_cell.length_c   1.000
_cell.angle_alpha   90.00
_cell.angle_beta   90.00
_cell.angle_gamma   90.00
#
_symmetry.space_group_name_H-M   'P 1'
#
loop_
_entity.id
_entity.type
_entity.pdbx_description
1 polymer ?
#
loop_
_entity_poly.entity_id
_entity_poly.type
_entity_poly.pdbx_seq_one_letter_code
_entity_poly.pdbx_strand_id
1 'polypeptide(L)'
;VALPVAAQQQNPFLSRDFWKADPTVEDVRREIANGHNPAEMTSSAFDGVIYSMLEKADPEVTRFLLAQEGNDIEKKTHDSRTYIHWAAYAGNAELVSWLLDQGARTDVRDSHGYTPAAFAASTGQRNTEIYNLFASHGVNLANQKSESGANLLLLNVPYMDGMEEFAYFREKGIDLAETDDNGNGVFNYATRAGNIDLLKELVAAGVDYQTPNADGGNAFFFAAQGTRGHRNGLELYEYLAGLGLDPATVSKSGESAFHRVAYSDKDPEIIRFFLEHGAIANQPDAEGNTPFGNAAAGNTPEVVGILAGEVSDVDAANAAGQTALMRAVHGNNPAVVSLLIEAGADVAARDEKGNSISFYLLASFDASHPEVYDQKLAALQQAGFNLYETQAGGNTLYHLAADANSLPLLEKVAHESLDVNARNEEGMTALHIAAMKASDDALLRYLVGLGANTAIQTDFEETALDLARENERLDQNGVTLNFLN
;
A
#
# COMPACT_ATOMS: atom_id res chain seq x y z
N VAL A 1 -37.32 1.18 33.20
CA VAL A 1 -37.17 0.03 32.28
C VAL A 1 -36.38 0.54 31.11
N ALA A 2 -35.05 0.30 31.09
CA ALA A 2 -34.22 0.61 29.95
C ALA A 2 -34.60 -0.37 28.82
N LEU A 3 -35.04 0.15 27.69
CA LEU A 3 -35.21 -0.62 26.47
C LEU A 3 -33.81 -1.13 26.06
N PRO A 4 -33.69 -2.41 25.63
CA PRO A 4 -32.42 -2.88 25.10
C PRO A 4 -32.06 -2.05 23.86
N VAL A 5 -30.86 -1.49 23.82
CA VAL A 5 -30.25 -0.96 22.58
C VAL A 5 -30.22 -2.15 21.62
N ALA A 6 -31.10 -2.15 20.61
CA ALA A 6 -31.05 -3.13 19.54
C ALA A 6 -29.64 -3.06 18.95
N ALA A 7 -28.93 -4.17 18.96
CA ALA A 7 -27.69 -4.30 18.21
C ALA A 7 -27.97 -3.78 16.79
N GLN A 8 -27.28 -2.75 16.39
CA GLN A 8 -27.46 -2.13 15.09
C GLN A 8 -27.17 -3.22 14.06
N GLN A 9 -28.21 -3.70 13.39
CA GLN A 9 -28.11 -4.79 12.43
C GLN A 9 -27.24 -4.26 11.27
N GLN A 10 -26.12 -4.92 11.02
CA GLN A 10 -25.18 -4.48 9.99
C GLN A 10 -25.91 -4.38 8.65
N ASN A 11 -25.74 -3.25 7.93
CA ASN A 11 -26.41 -3.01 6.66
C ASN A 11 -26.04 -4.11 5.64
N PRO A 12 -27.00 -4.94 5.18
CA PRO A 12 -26.73 -6.07 4.30
C PRO A 12 -26.17 -5.62 2.95
N PHE A 13 -26.48 -4.41 2.49
CA PHE A 13 -25.95 -3.88 1.23
C PHE A 13 -24.43 -3.71 1.25
N LEU A 14 -23.82 -3.60 2.43
CA LEU A 14 -22.36 -3.50 2.59
C LEU A 14 -21.68 -4.88 2.75
N SER A 15 -22.46 -5.98 2.69
CA SER A 15 -21.94 -7.35 2.72
C SER A 15 -21.90 -7.97 1.32
N ARG A 16 -20.75 -8.45 0.90
CA ARG A 16 -20.62 -9.18 -0.37
C ARG A 16 -21.45 -10.46 -0.40
N ASP A 17 -21.68 -11.11 0.77
CA ASP A 17 -22.44 -12.34 0.84
C ASP A 17 -23.92 -12.14 0.53
N PHE A 18 -24.49 -10.97 0.84
CA PHE A 18 -25.83 -10.60 0.39
C PHE A 18 -25.94 -10.62 -1.14
N TRP A 19 -24.96 -10.06 -1.84
CA TRP A 19 -24.95 -9.97 -3.30
C TRP A 19 -24.62 -11.29 -3.98
N LYS A 20 -23.79 -12.15 -3.37
CA LYS A 20 -23.53 -13.52 -3.85
C LYS A 20 -24.76 -14.42 -3.77
N ALA A 21 -25.73 -14.09 -2.92
CA ALA A 21 -26.97 -14.81 -2.83
C ALA A 21 -27.98 -14.47 -3.96
N ASP A 22 -27.56 -13.65 -4.92
CA ASP A 22 -28.35 -13.22 -6.09
C ASP A 22 -29.73 -12.62 -5.71
N PRO A 23 -29.74 -11.52 -4.92
CA PRO A 23 -30.97 -10.91 -4.44
C PRO A 23 -31.79 -10.30 -5.59
N THR A 24 -33.10 -10.42 -5.47
CA THR A 24 -34.07 -9.77 -6.38
C THR A 24 -34.30 -8.32 -5.99
N VAL A 25 -34.94 -7.53 -6.88
CA VAL A 25 -35.40 -6.17 -6.57
C VAL A 25 -36.30 -6.16 -5.34
N GLU A 26 -37.12 -7.20 -5.15
CA GLU A 26 -38.02 -7.29 -4.00
C GLU A 26 -37.27 -7.55 -2.69
N ASP A 27 -36.18 -8.31 -2.74
CA ASP A 27 -35.30 -8.51 -1.58
C ASP A 27 -34.64 -7.18 -1.17
N VAL A 28 -34.15 -6.41 -2.13
CA VAL A 28 -33.57 -5.08 -1.87
C VAL A 28 -34.63 -4.12 -1.32
N ARG A 29 -35.86 -4.11 -1.87
CA ARG A 29 -36.98 -3.32 -1.34
C ARG A 29 -37.27 -3.65 0.11
N ARG A 30 -37.31 -4.93 0.43
CA ARG A 30 -37.56 -5.40 1.80
C ARG A 30 -36.50 -4.88 2.75
N GLU A 31 -35.22 -4.93 2.38
CA GLU A 31 -34.16 -4.45 3.26
C GLU A 31 -34.19 -2.91 3.41
N ILE A 32 -34.55 -2.16 2.37
CA ILE A 32 -34.78 -0.71 2.48
C ILE A 32 -35.96 -0.45 3.45
N ALA A 33 -37.07 -1.21 3.33
CA ALA A 33 -38.20 -1.08 4.22
C ALA A 33 -37.87 -1.45 5.68
N ASN A 34 -36.88 -2.31 5.91
CA ASN A 34 -36.32 -2.64 7.22
C ASN A 34 -35.45 -1.51 7.80
N GLY A 35 -35.21 -0.44 7.06
CA GLY A 35 -34.48 0.76 7.50
C GLY A 35 -32.99 0.77 7.10
N HIS A 36 -32.54 -0.19 6.28
CA HIS A 36 -31.16 -0.19 5.77
C HIS A 36 -31.00 0.87 4.66
N ASN A 37 -29.95 1.70 4.79
CA ASN A 37 -29.68 2.78 3.84
C ASN A 37 -29.00 2.22 2.58
N PRO A 38 -29.63 2.30 1.37
CA PRO A 38 -29.07 1.79 0.13
C PRO A 38 -27.88 2.60 -0.39
N ALA A 39 -27.66 3.82 0.14
CA ALA A 39 -26.58 4.72 -0.26
C ALA A 39 -25.44 4.80 0.75
N GLU A 40 -25.51 4.00 1.84
CA GLU A 40 -24.44 3.94 2.84
C GLU A 40 -23.16 3.39 2.23
N MET A 41 -22.02 3.94 2.66
CA MET A 41 -20.68 3.50 2.24
C MET A 41 -19.89 2.92 3.41
N THR A 42 -19.03 1.96 3.10
CA THR A 42 -17.98 1.50 4.02
C THR A 42 -16.95 2.61 4.26
N SER A 43 -16.09 2.45 5.29
CA SER A 43 -14.94 3.34 5.52
C SER A 43 -13.99 3.48 4.34
N SER A 44 -13.98 2.48 3.44
CA SER A 44 -13.21 2.51 2.18
C SER A 44 -14.03 3.01 0.99
N ALA A 45 -15.19 3.64 1.22
CA ALA A 45 -16.06 4.21 0.21
C ALA A 45 -16.60 3.20 -0.84
N PHE A 46 -16.85 1.94 -0.45
CA PHE A 46 -17.65 0.98 -1.21
C PHE A 46 -19.09 1.02 -0.73
N ASP A 47 -20.04 0.85 -1.65
CA ASP A 47 -21.48 0.80 -1.35
C ASP A 47 -22.17 -0.40 -2.01
N GLY A 48 -23.48 -0.52 -1.78
CA GLY A 48 -24.30 -1.61 -2.32
C GLY A 48 -24.34 -1.63 -3.86
N VAL A 49 -24.27 -0.47 -4.52
CA VAL A 49 -24.23 -0.39 -5.99
C VAL A 49 -22.94 -1.02 -6.52
N ILE A 50 -21.78 -0.69 -5.92
CA ILE A 50 -20.52 -1.29 -6.35
C ILE A 50 -20.52 -2.80 -6.09
N TYR A 51 -20.93 -3.23 -4.91
CA TYR A 51 -20.95 -4.67 -4.59
C TYR A 51 -21.90 -5.44 -5.49
N SER A 52 -23.07 -4.88 -5.87
CA SER A 52 -23.96 -5.53 -6.84
C SER A 52 -23.27 -5.74 -8.19
N MET A 53 -22.49 -4.77 -8.68
CA MET A 53 -21.71 -4.89 -9.91
C MET A 53 -20.60 -5.93 -9.80
N LEU A 54 -19.83 -5.91 -8.69
CA LEU A 54 -18.69 -6.80 -8.48
C LEU A 54 -19.11 -8.26 -8.32
N GLU A 55 -20.24 -8.51 -7.68
CA GLU A 55 -20.81 -9.85 -7.51
C GLU A 55 -21.75 -10.26 -8.66
N LYS A 56 -21.86 -9.41 -9.70
CA LYS A 56 -22.63 -9.68 -10.93
C LYS A 56 -24.12 -9.92 -10.68
N ALA A 57 -24.72 -9.17 -9.76
CA ALA A 57 -26.17 -9.15 -9.56
C ALA A 57 -26.90 -8.75 -10.84
N ASP A 58 -28.19 -9.13 -10.96
CA ASP A 58 -29.02 -8.75 -12.09
C ASP A 58 -28.92 -7.23 -12.34
N PRO A 59 -28.69 -6.77 -13.59
CA PRO A 59 -28.64 -5.35 -13.93
C PRO A 59 -29.87 -4.56 -13.49
N GLU A 60 -31.05 -5.17 -13.44
CA GLU A 60 -32.29 -4.55 -12.94
C GLU A 60 -32.17 -4.19 -11.46
N VAL A 61 -31.57 -5.06 -10.66
CA VAL A 61 -31.32 -4.82 -9.23
C VAL A 61 -30.36 -3.66 -9.03
N THR A 62 -29.26 -3.62 -9.81
CA THR A 62 -28.29 -2.52 -9.74
C THR A 62 -28.94 -1.19 -10.17
N ARG A 63 -29.76 -1.17 -11.24
CA ARG A 63 -30.52 0.02 -11.67
C ARG A 63 -31.51 0.48 -10.61
N PHE A 64 -32.18 -0.47 -9.94
CA PHE A 64 -33.08 -0.13 -8.84
C PHE A 64 -32.35 0.57 -7.69
N LEU A 65 -31.13 0.09 -7.32
CA LEU A 65 -30.29 0.76 -6.33
C LEU A 65 -29.85 2.16 -6.77
N LEU A 66 -29.43 2.31 -8.03
CA LEU A 66 -29.02 3.60 -8.62
C LEU A 66 -30.17 4.62 -8.60
N ALA A 67 -31.43 4.17 -8.62
CA ALA A 67 -32.60 5.04 -8.51
C ALA A 67 -32.93 5.48 -7.07
N GLN A 68 -32.24 4.96 -6.06
CA GLN A 68 -32.46 5.37 -4.67
C GLN A 68 -31.75 6.69 -4.36
N GLU A 69 -32.33 7.47 -3.45
CA GLU A 69 -31.75 8.72 -2.97
C GLU A 69 -30.34 8.50 -2.40
N GLY A 70 -29.38 9.35 -2.78
CA GLY A 70 -27.99 9.26 -2.38
C GLY A 70 -27.09 8.38 -3.27
N ASN A 71 -27.65 7.76 -4.32
CA ASN A 71 -26.92 6.99 -5.32
C ASN A 71 -26.89 7.72 -6.68
N ASP A 72 -26.46 8.99 -6.67
CA ASP A 72 -26.24 9.78 -7.88
C ASP A 72 -25.21 9.09 -8.79
N ILE A 73 -25.45 9.07 -10.14
CA ILE A 73 -24.58 8.42 -11.11
C ILE A 73 -23.15 8.96 -11.12
N GLU A 74 -22.94 10.20 -10.65
CA GLU A 74 -21.64 10.84 -10.50
C GLU A 74 -21.08 10.74 -9.08
N LYS A 75 -21.73 9.98 -8.19
CA LYS A 75 -21.25 9.76 -6.82
C LYS A 75 -19.82 9.25 -6.83
N LYS A 76 -18.96 9.92 -6.05
CA LYS A 76 -17.58 9.51 -5.85
C LYS A 76 -17.50 8.40 -4.83
N THR A 77 -16.86 7.33 -5.23
CA THR A 77 -16.68 6.11 -4.43
C THR A 77 -15.19 5.85 -4.22
N HIS A 78 -14.81 4.61 -3.87
CA HIS A 78 -13.42 4.22 -3.67
C HIS A 78 -12.50 4.72 -4.80
N ASP A 79 -11.38 5.33 -4.43
CA ASP A 79 -10.43 5.98 -5.34
C ASP A 79 -11.06 7.06 -6.24
N SER A 80 -12.08 7.76 -5.76
CA SER A 80 -12.82 8.77 -6.52
C SER A 80 -13.48 8.28 -7.81
N ARG A 81 -13.69 6.98 -7.98
CA ARG A 81 -14.38 6.37 -9.11
C ARG A 81 -15.88 6.64 -9.07
N THR A 82 -16.48 6.89 -10.21
CA THR A 82 -17.93 6.91 -10.38
C THR A 82 -18.44 5.52 -10.79
N TYR A 83 -19.75 5.30 -10.76
CA TYR A 83 -20.33 3.98 -11.05
C TYR A 83 -20.02 3.46 -12.46
N ILE A 84 -19.83 4.35 -13.45
CA ILE A 84 -19.46 3.90 -14.79
C ILE A 84 -18.05 3.30 -14.87
N HIS A 85 -17.12 3.70 -13.98
CA HIS A 85 -15.83 3.02 -13.86
C HIS A 85 -16.01 1.56 -13.43
N TRP A 86 -16.87 1.34 -12.42
CA TRP A 86 -17.11 0.01 -11.88
C TRP A 86 -17.91 -0.89 -12.83
N ALA A 87 -18.91 -0.33 -13.55
CA ALA A 87 -19.65 -1.06 -14.57
C ALA A 87 -18.75 -1.50 -15.73
N ALA A 88 -17.84 -0.63 -16.18
CA ALA A 88 -16.87 -0.95 -17.21
C ALA A 88 -15.86 -2.00 -16.73
N TYR A 89 -15.34 -1.87 -15.50
CA TYR A 89 -14.49 -2.87 -14.87
C TYR A 89 -15.15 -4.25 -14.80
N ALA A 90 -16.42 -4.28 -14.36
CA ALA A 90 -17.17 -5.52 -14.23
C ALA A 90 -17.54 -6.17 -15.60
N GLY A 91 -17.35 -5.44 -16.70
CA GLY A 91 -17.71 -5.92 -18.05
C GLY A 91 -19.21 -5.97 -18.30
N ASN A 92 -20.00 -5.23 -17.53
CA ASN A 92 -21.46 -5.20 -17.66
C ASN A 92 -21.89 -4.20 -18.75
N ALA A 93 -21.96 -4.67 -20.01
CA ALA A 93 -22.28 -3.84 -21.15
C ALA A 93 -23.68 -3.19 -21.06
N GLU A 94 -24.68 -3.93 -20.53
CA GLU A 94 -26.03 -3.41 -20.35
C GLU A 94 -26.05 -2.22 -19.36
N LEU A 95 -25.34 -2.35 -18.27
CA LEU A 95 -25.26 -1.28 -17.26
C LEU A 95 -24.42 -0.09 -17.74
N VAL A 96 -23.32 -0.34 -18.47
CA VAL A 96 -22.53 0.72 -19.11
C VAL A 96 -23.38 1.50 -20.08
N SER A 97 -24.15 0.82 -20.98
CA SER A 97 -25.06 1.47 -21.92
C SER A 97 -26.09 2.32 -21.18
N TRP A 98 -26.73 1.75 -20.17
CA TRP A 98 -27.73 2.48 -19.38
C TRP A 98 -27.15 3.71 -18.68
N LEU A 99 -25.97 3.61 -18.05
CA LEU A 99 -25.33 4.74 -17.40
C LEU A 99 -24.96 5.85 -18.39
N LEU A 100 -24.48 5.48 -19.59
CA LEU A 100 -24.17 6.43 -20.67
C LEU A 100 -25.45 7.15 -21.14
N ASP A 101 -26.56 6.42 -21.31
CA ASP A 101 -27.87 6.97 -21.69
C ASP A 101 -28.43 7.91 -20.61
N GLN A 102 -28.10 7.68 -19.33
CA GLN A 102 -28.42 8.58 -18.22
C GLN A 102 -27.47 9.80 -18.15
N GLY A 103 -26.47 9.89 -19.02
CA GLY A 103 -25.54 11.02 -19.08
C GLY A 103 -24.32 10.89 -18.16
N ALA A 104 -23.97 9.67 -17.75
CA ALA A 104 -22.74 9.46 -16.97
C ALA A 104 -21.51 10.00 -17.71
N ARG A 105 -20.70 10.75 -17.02
CA ARG A 105 -19.50 11.39 -17.58
C ARG A 105 -18.41 10.38 -17.86
N THR A 106 -17.83 10.45 -19.05
CA THR A 106 -16.76 9.54 -19.52
C THR A 106 -15.36 10.13 -19.38
N ASP A 107 -15.25 11.42 -19.01
CA ASP A 107 -14.01 12.17 -18.87
C ASP A 107 -13.55 12.33 -17.41
N VAL A 108 -14.34 11.85 -16.47
CA VAL A 108 -13.97 11.87 -15.03
C VAL A 108 -12.78 10.96 -14.79
N ARG A 109 -11.76 11.49 -14.13
CA ARG A 109 -10.60 10.71 -13.73
C ARG A 109 -10.72 10.28 -12.26
N ASP A 110 -10.32 9.04 -11.98
CA ASP A 110 -10.17 8.54 -10.62
C ASP A 110 -8.90 9.12 -9.94
N SER A 111 -8.63 8.74 -8.69
CA SER A 111 -7.45 9.21 -7.94
C SER A 111 -6.10 8.74 -8.52
N HIS A 112 -6.13 7.80 -9.47
CA HIS A 112 -4.97 7.31 -10.21
C HIS A 112 -4.89 7.87 -11.64
N GLY A 113 -5.72 8.85 -11.97
CA GLY A 113 -5.74 9.51 -13.27
C GLY A 113 -6.43 8.73 -14.40
N TYR A 114 -7.14 7.64 -14.12
CA TYR A 114 -7.83 6.84 -15.13
C TYR A 114 -9.24 7.36 -15.40
N THR A 115 -9.58 7.51 -16.70
CA THR A 115 -10.97 7.60 -17.16
C THR A 115 -11.66 6.22 -17.06
N PRO A 116 -13.00 6.13 -17.15
CA PRO A 116 -13.68 4.82 -17.10
C PRO A 116 -13.17 3.80 -18.12
N ALA A 117 -12.89 4.23 -19.37
CA ALA A 117 -12.32 3.35 -20.39
C ALA A 117 -10.87 2.94 -20.09
N ALA A 118 -10.03 3.88 -19.59
CA ALA A 118 -8.66 3.59 -19.22
C ALA A 118 -8.58 2.69 -17.97
N PHE A 119 -9.46 2.89 -16.99
CA PHE A 119 -9.57 2.02 -15.83
C PHE A 119 -9.96 0.59 -16.22
N ALA A 120 -10.96 0.43 -17.10
CA ALA A 120 -11.33 -0.88 -17.64
C ALA A 120 -10.12 -1.58 -18.31
N ALA A 121 -9.38 -0.86 -19.16
CA ALA A 121 -8.19 -1.39 -19.81
C ALA A 121 -7.08 -1.78 -18.80
N SER A 122 -6.80 -0.92 -17.81
CA SER A 122 -5.76 -1.15 -16.81
C SER A 122 -6.03 -2.35 -15.89
N THR A 123 -7.27 -2.81 -15.86
CA THR A 123 -7.73 -3.95 -15.08
C THR A 123 -8.04 -5.20 -15.91
N GLY A 124 -7.69 -5.16 -17.19
CA GLY A 124 -7.80 -6.32 -18.08
C GLY A 124 -9.18 -6.56 -18.67
N GLN A 125 -9.98 -5.51 -18.86
CA GLN A 125 -11.26 -5.67 -19.54
C GLN A 125 -11.05 -5.96 -21.03
N ARG A 126 -11.33 -7.22 -21.45
CA ARG A 126 -11.16 -7.69 -22.84
C ARG A 126 -12.45 -7.65 -23.65
N ASN A 127 -13.61 -7.38 -23.01
CA ASN A 127 -14.87 -7.25 -23.73
C ASN A 127 -14.89 -5.95 -24.56
N THR A 128 -14.69 -6.08 -25.87
CA THR A 128 -14.63 -4.95 -26.81
C THR A 128 -15.96 -4.19 -26.92
N GLU A 129 -17.09 -4.80 -26.54
CA GLU A 129 -18.39 -4.14 -26.48
C GLU A 129 -18.38 -2.94 -25.52
N ILE A 130 -17.68 -3.07 -24.37
CA ILE A 130 -17.53 -1.96 -23.41
C ILE A 130 -16.90 -0.74 -24.07
N TYR A 131 -15.80 -0.93 -24.80
CA TYR A 131 -15.13 0.17 -25.50
C TYR A 131 -15.97 0.73 -26.66
N ASN A 132 -16.72 -0.14 -27.38
CA ASN A 132 -17.63 0.29 -28.44
C ASN A 132 -18.78 1.16 -27.89
N LEU A 133 -19.30 0.86 -26.70
CA LEU A 133 -20.29 1.69 -26.02
C LEU A 133 -19.74 3.09 -25.72
N PHE A 134 -18.53 3.19 -25.19
CA PHE A 134 -17.88 4.50 -25.01
C PHE A 134 -17.70 5.23 -26.33
N ALA A 135 -17.22 4.54 -27.38
CA ALA A 135 -17.01 5.14 -28.69
C ALA A 135 -18.33 5.64 -29.30
N SER A 136 -19.43 4.89 -29.20
CA SER A 136 -20.76 5.29 -29.71
C SER A 136 -21.34 6.53 -29.01
N HIS A 137 -20.87 6.82 -27.78
CA HIS A 137 -21.20 8.01 -27.00
C HIS A 137 -20.13 9.13 -27.11
N GLY A 138 -19.33 9.10 -28.20
CA GLY A 138 -18.42 10.18 -28.55
C GLY A 138 -17.04 10.13 -27.92
N VAL A 139 -16.69 9.06 -27.20
CA VAL A 139 -15.35 8.90 -26.65
C VAL A 139 -14.38 8.50 -27.76
N ASN A 140 -13.34 9.31 -27.99
CA ASN A 140 -12.25 8.92 -28.87
C ASN A 140 -11.30 7.97 -28.10
N LEU A 141 -11.34 6.68 -28.45
CA LEU A 141 -10.58 5.63 -27.76
C LEU A 141 -9.05 5.79 -27.94
N ALA A 142 -8.60 6.29 -29.11
CA ALA A 142 -7.18 6.55 -29.34
C ALA A 142 -6.60 7.65 -28.43
N ASN A 143 -7.46 8.55 -27.94
CA ASN A 143 -7.06 9.62 -27.03
C ASN A 143 -7.21 9.26 -25.55
N GLN A 144 -7.71 8.06 -25.23
CA GLN A 144 -7.82 7.60 -23.85
C GLN A 144 -6.46 7.13 -23.36
N LYS A 145 -5.90 7.84 -22.40
CA LYS A 145 -4.57 7.58 -21.81
C LYS A 145 -4.61 7.68 -20.29
N SER A 146 -3.73 6.92 -19.63
CA SER A 146 -3.41 7.12 -18.22
C SER A 146 -2.74 8.47 -17.99
N GLU A 147 -2.49 8.81 -16.73
CA GLU A 147 -1.71 9.99 -16.35
C GLU A 147 -0.26 9.93 -16.88
N SER A 148 0.30 8.72 -16.98
CA SER A 148 1.64 8.49 -17.57
C SER A 148 1.66 8.36 -19.10
N GLY A 149 0.57 8.69 -19.78
CA GLY A 149 0.48 8.64 -21.24
C GLY A 149 0.23 7.27 -21.85
N ALA A 150 0.08 6.20 -21.07
CA ALA A 150 -0.20 4.87 -21.58
C ALA A 150 -1.61 4.80 -22.20
N ASN A 151 -1.70 4.41 -23.48
CA ASN A 151 -2.95 4.22 -24.21
C ASN A 151 -3.68 2.93 -23.79
N LEU A 152 -4.89 2.71 -24.31
CA LEU A 152 -5.72 1.55 -23.94
C LEU A 152 -5.06 0.21 -24.28
N LEU A 153 -4.27 0.11 -25.36
CA LEU A 153 -3.55 -1.11 -25.70
C LEU A 153 -2.45 -1.41 -24.69
N LEU A 154 -1.62 -0.41 -24.36
CA LEU A 154 -0.54 -0.57 -23.38
C LEU A 154 -1.11 -0.99 -22.02
N LEU A 155 -2.22 -0.42 -21.59
CA LEU A 155 -2.89 -0.76 -20.34
C LEU A 155 -3.46 -2.18 -20.34
N ASN A 156 -3.94 -2.67 -21.49
CA ASN A 156 -4.64 -3.95 -21.59
C ASN A 156 -3.73 -5.12 -21.96
N VAL A 157 -2.61 -4.89 -22.66
CA VAL A 157 -1.73 -5.95 -23.16
C VAL A 157 -1.24 -6.93 -22.10
N PRO A 158 -1.04 -6.57 -20.81
CA PRO A 158 -0.68 -7.55 -19.79
C PRO A 158 -1.70 -8.67 -19.57
N TYR A 159 -2.93 -8.49 -20.08
CA TYR A 159 -4.03 -9.42 -19.89
C TYR A 159 -4.45 -10.15 -21.20
N MET A 160 -3.72 -9.89 -22.29
CA MET A 160 -4.00 -10.50 -23.60
C MET A 160 -3.24 -11.82 -23.78
N ASP A 161 -3.85 -12.75 -24.50
CA ASP A 161 -3.27 -14.06 -24.76
C ASP A 161 -2.38 -14.08 -26.03
N GLY A 162 -2.67 -13.24 -27.03
CA GLY A 162 -1.94 -13.17 -28.28
C GLY A 162 -2.18 -11.85 -29.04
N MET A 163 -1.39 -11.65 -30.12
CA MET A 163 -1.44 -10.42 -30.91
C MET A 163 -2.74 -10.25 -31.74
N GLU A 164 -3.54 -11.29 -31.91
CA GLU A 164 -4.83 -11.19 -32.60
C GLU A 164 -5.79 -10.23 -31.90
N GLU A 165 -5.69 -10.10 -30.57
CA GLU A 165 -6.51 -9.16 -29.81
C GLU A 165 -6.14 -7.70 -30.04
N PHE A 166 -4.95 -7.42 -30.55
CA PHE A 166 -4.51 -6.06 -30.88
C PHE A 166 -5.24 -5.45 -32.04
N ALA A 167 -5.83 -6.29 -32.93
CA ALA A 167 -6.55 -5.85 -34.11
C ALA A 167 -7.66 -4.83 -33.78
N TYR A 168 -8.41 -5.09 -32.71
CA TYR A 168 -9.46 -4.19 -32.23
C TYR A 168 -8.92 -2.78 -31.93
N PHE A 169 -7.85 -2.67 -31.15
CA PHE A 169 -7.29 -1.38 -30.75
C PHE A 169 -6.65 -0.65 -31.93
N ARG A 170 -6.05 -1.38 -32.87
CA ARG A 170 -5.51 -0.81 -34.12
C ARG A 170 -6.62 -0.24 -35.01
N GLU A 171 -7.76 -0.91 -35.12
CA GLU A 171 -8.96 -0.41 -35.83
C GLU A 171 -9.50 0.88 -35.19
N LYS A 172 -9.29 1.07 -33.89
CA LYS A 172 -9.66 2.29 -33.18
C LYS A 172 -8.60 3.40 -33.28
N GLY A 173 -7.52 3.19 -34.07
CA GLY A 173 -6.50 4.19 -34.36
C GLY A 173 -5.33 4.20 -33.38
N ILE A 174 -5.14 3.14 -32.58
CA ILE A 174 -3.97 3.00 -31.67
C ILE A 174 -2.87 2.26 -32.41
N ASP A 175 -1.68 2.90 -32.54
CA ASP A 175 -0.52 2.30 -33.19
C ASP A 175 0.27 1.43 -32.19
N LEU A 176 0.80 0.30 -32.67
CA LEU A 176 1.68 -0.59 -31.89
C LEU A 176 3.01 0.07 -31.51
N ALA A 177 3.46 1.06 -32.28
CA ALA A 177 4.68 1.82 -32.04
C ALA A 177 4.49 2.94 -31.01
N GLU A 178 3.24 3.23 -30.59
CA GLU A 178 3.02 4.23 -29.54
C GLU A 178 3.61 3.79 -28.20
N THR A 179 4.16 4.76 -27.49
CA THR A 179 4.71 4.58 -26.14
C THR A 179 3.95 5.42 -25.12
N ASP A 180 4.16 5.14 -23.85
CA ASP A 180 3.81 6.06 -22.78
C ASP A 180 4.76 7.29 -22.79
N ASP A 181 4.54 8.24 -21.88
CA ASP A 181 5.33 9.48 -21.79
C ASP A 181 6.80 9.25 -21.42
N ASN A 182 7.10 8.08 -20.86
CA ASN A 182 8.47 7.65 -20.53
C ASN A 182 9.12 6.81 -21.65
N GLY A 183 8.45 6.59 -22.77
CA GLY A 183 8.97 5.81 -23.89
C GLY A 183 8.81 4.29 -23.76
N ASN A 184 7.97 3.79 -22.85
CA ASN A 184 7.70 2.37 -22.72
C ASN A 184 6.66 1.93 -23.74
N GLY A 185 7.02 0.97 -24.59
CA GLY A 185 6.16 0.41 -25.62
C GLY A 185 5.42 -0.86 -25.17
N VAL A 186 4.68 -1.45 -26.12
CA VAL A 186 3.84 -2.62 -25.89
C VAL A 186 4.61 -3.83 -25.37
N PHE A 187 5.88 -4.02 -25.80
CA PHE A 187 6.72 -5.10 -25.29
C PHE A 187 6.97 -4.96 -23.78
N ASN A 188 7.33 -3.76 -23.31
CA ASN A 188 7.54 -3.48 -21.88
C ASN A 188 6.31 -3.83 -21.06
N TYR A 189 5.13 -3.37 -21.46
CA TYR A 189 3.88 -3.65 -20.76
C TYR A 189 3.51 -5.14 -20.78
N ALA A 190 3.73 -5.85 -21.90
CA ALA A 190 3.47 -7.28 -22.03
C ALA A 190 4.29 -8.13 -21.04
N THR A 191 5.53 -7.72 -20.70
CA THR A 191 6.38 -8.45 -19.76
C THR A 191 5.81 -8.53 -18.34
N ARG A 192 4.88 -7.65 -17.97
CA ARG A 192 4.27 -7.67 -16.64
C ARG A 192 3.53 -8.97 -16.33
N ALA A 193 2.92 -9.60 -17.32
CA ALA A 193 2.16 -10.84 -17.16
C ALA A 193 3.00 -12.11 -17.35
N GLY A 194 4.22 -11.98 -17.90
CA GLY A 194 5.09 -13.14 -18.13
C GLY A 194 4.63 -14.07 -19.27
N ASN A 195 3.73 -13.61 -20.15
CA ASN A 195 3.30 -14.40 -21.30
C ASN A 195 4.42 -14.42 -22.37
N ILE A 196 5.33 -15.40 -22.23
CA ILE A 196 6.49 -15.55 -23.13
C ILE A 196 6.08 -15.79 -24.58
N ASP A 197 4.95 -16.46 -24.82
CA ASP A 197 4.50 -16.73 -26.19
C ASP A 197 4.04 -15.43 -26.87
N LEU A 198 3.31 -14.56 -26.19
CA LEU A 198 3.00 -13.21 -26.67
C LEU A 198 4.28 -12.38 -26.93
N LEU A 199 5.28 -12.46 -26.03
CA LEU A 199 6.54 -11.76 -26.22
C LEU A 199 7.29 -12.25 -27.46
N LYS A 200 7.28 -13.56 -27.76
CA LYS A 200 7.85 -14.11 -28.99
C LYS A 200 7.11 -13.62 -30.24
N GLU A 201 5.78 -13.51 -30.19
CA GLU A 201 4.99 -12.93 -31.30
C GLU A 201 5.36 -11.48 -31.54
N LEU A 202 5.50 -10.66 -30.48
CA LEU A 202 5.92 -9.27 -30.56
C LEU A 202 7.31 -9.12 -31.18
N VAL A 203 8.28 -9.93 -30.77
CA VAL A 203 9.64 -9.96 -31.35
C VAL A 203 9.57 -10.35 -32.84
N ALA A 204 8.82 -11.41 -33.19
CA ALA A 204 8.64 -11.83 -34.57
C ALA A 204 7.96 -10.79 -35.44
N ALA A 205 7.07 -9.97 -34.89
CA ALA A 205 6.41 -8.85 -35.55
C ALA A 205 7.32 -7.59 -35.67
N GLY A 206 8.55 -7.63 -35.14
CA GLY A 206 9.50 -6.52 -35.21
C GLY A 206 9.19 -5.37 -34.25
N VAL A 207 8.44 -5.62 -33.18
CA VAL A 207 8.21 -4.64 -32.12
C VAL A 207 9.53 -4.34 -31.40
N ASP A 208 9.82 -3.06 -31.20
CA ASP A 208 11.02 -2.64 -30.48
C ASP A 208 10.95 -3.06 -29.00
N TYR A 209 11.98 -3.78 -28.57
CA TYR A 209 12.16 -4.19 -27.18
C TYR A 209 13.54 -3.82 -26.64
N GLN A 210 14.43 -3.30 -27.48
CA GLN A 210 15.83 -3.01 -27.15
C GLN A 210 16.05 -1.57 -26.70
N THR A 211 15.24 -0.63 -27.18
CA THR A 211 15.41 0.79 -26.84
C THR A 211 15.05 1.02 -25.36
N PRO A 212 16.02 1.50 -24.55
CA PRO A 212 15.71 1.90 -23.18
C PRO A 212 14.69 3.04 -23.15
N ASN A 213 13.88 3.09 -22.11
CA ASN A 213 12.97 4.21 -21.89
C ASN A 213 13.72 5.52 -21.54
N ALA A 214 13.00 6.62 -21.34
CA ALA A 214 13.59 7.93 -21.06
C ALA A 214 14.43 7.96 -19.77
N ASP A 215 14.13 7.09 -18.80
CA ASP A 215 14.92 6.93 -17.56
C ASP A 215 16.09 5.94 -17.71
N GLY A 216 16.24 5.31 -18.87
CA GLY A 216 17.27 4.30 -19.13
C GLY A 216 16.89 2.89 -18.72
N GLY A 217 15.63 2.66 -18.26
CA GLY A 217 15.14 1.36 -17.89
C GLY A 217 14.78 0.49 -19.10
N ASN A 218 14.77 -0.82 -18.92
CA ASN A 218 14.40 -1.83 -19.92
C ASN A 218 13.22 -2.70 -19.45
N ALA A 219 12.86 -3.73 -20.23
CA ALA A 219 11.72 -4.60 -19.93
C ALA A 219 11.82 -5.33 -18.57
N PHE A 220 13.00 -5.51 -17.99
CA PHE A 220 13.15 -6.11 -16.66
C PHE A 220 12.43 -5.31 -15.57
N PHE A 221 12.32 -3.99 -15.69
CA PHE A 221 11.59 -3.15 -14.72
C PHE A 221 10.10 -3.50 -14.70
N PHE A 222 9.50 -3.76 -15.85
CA PHE A 222 8.11 -4.18 -15.98
C PHE A 222 7.91 -5.63 -15.53
N ALA A 223 8.83 -6.54 -15.89
CA ALA A 223 8.82 -7.91 -15.44
C ALA A 223 8.85 -8.02 -13.92
N ALA A 224 9.68 -7.19 -13.25
CA ALA A 224 9.77 -7.13 -11.78
C ALA A 224 8.52 -6.54 -11.11
N GLN A 225 7.71 -5.76 -11.84
CA GLN A 225 6.43 -5.25 -11.32
C GLN A 225 5.38 -6.33 -11.23
N GLY A 226 5.31 -7.22 -12.22
CA GLY A 226 4.23 -8.18 -12.35
C GLY A 226 2.87 -7.53 -12.59
N THR A 227 1.80 -8.29 -12.36
CA THR A 227 0.41 -7.80 -12.33
C THR A 227 -0.20 -8.06 -10.96
N ARG A 228 -1.42 -7.55 -10.70
CA ARG A 228 -2.10 -7.77 -9.42
C ARG A 228 -2.29 -9.27 -9.15
N GLY A 229 -1.64 -9.76 -8.10
CA GLY A 229 -1.74 -11.16 -7.69
C GLY A 229 -0.87 -12.14 -8.50
N HIS A 230 -0.05 -11.64 -9.45
CA HIS A 230 0.87 -12.47 -10.24
C HIS A 230 2.28 -11.88 -10.22
N ARG A 231 3.26 -12.74 -9.93
CA ARG A 231 4.69 -12.47 -10.05
C ARG A 231 5.30 -13.36 -11.09
N ASN A 232 6.28 -12.87 -11.79
CA ASN A 232 6.96 -13.58 -12.84
C ASN A 232 8.00 -14.55 -12.26
N GLY A 233 8.09 -15.76 -12.85
CA GLY A 233 9.10 -16.74 -12.51
C GLY A 233 10.42 -16.52 -13.26
N LEU A 234 11.43 -17.34 -12.89
CA LEU A 234 12.79 -17.30 -13.46
C LEU A 234 12.78 -17.40 -14.99
N GLU A 235 11.90 -18.20 -15.57
CA GLU A 235 11.81 -18.44 -17.02
C GLU A 235 11.64 -17.12 -17.83
N LEU A 236 10.87 -16.16 -17.32
CA LEU A 236 10.73 -14.86 -17.98
C LEU A 236 12.03 -14.09 -17.96
N TYR A 237 12.70 -14.03 -16.82
CA TYR A 237 13.98 -13.31 -16.68
C TYR A 237 15.05 -13.92 -17.57
N GLU A 238 15.15 -15.25 -17.64
CA GLU A 238 16.04 -15.96 -18.57
C GLU A 238 15.70 -15.65 -20.05
N TYR A 239 14.41 -15.63 -20.39
CA TYR A 239 13.98 -15.28 -21.74
C TYR A 239 14.41 -13.85 -22.13
N LEU A 240 14.19 -12.88 -21.26
CA LEU A 240 14.58 -11.48 -21.51
C LEU A 240 16.10 -11.32 -21.65
N ALA A 241 16.88 -11.99 -20.79
CA ALA A 241 18.35 -12.01 -20.92
C ALA A 241 18.80 -12.71 -22.23
N GLY A 242 18.12 -13.77 -22.64
CA GLY A 242 18.34 -14.46 -23.91
C GLY A 242 18.08 -13.58 -25.15
N LEU A 243 17.24 -12.54 -25.03
CA LEU A 243 17.05 -11.51 -26.06
C LEU A 243 18.16 -10.45 -26.08
N GLY A 244 19.13 -10.53 -25.15
CA GLY A 244 20.23 -9.59 -25.01
C GLY A 244 19.92 -8.35 -24.18
N LEU A 245 18.80 -8.35 -23.44
CA LEU A 245 18.53 -7.32 -22.44
C LEU A 245 19.36 -7.55 -21.19
N ASP A 246 19.87 -6.48 -20.60
CA ASP A 246 20.72 -6.55 -19.41
C ASP A 246 19.89 -6.50 -18.12
N PRO A 247 19.91 -7.61 -17.30
CA PRO A 247 19.24 -7.64 -16.00
C PRO A 247 19.76 -6.63 -14.98
N ALA A 248 21.04 -6.23 -15.11
CA ALA A 248 21.71 -5.29 -14.22
C ALA A 248 21.50 -3.82 -14.59
N THR A 249 20.65 -3.54 -15.59
CA THR A 249 20.34 -2.17 -16.01
C THR A 249 19.94 -1.29 -14.83
N VAL A 250 20.61 -0.12 -14.71
CA VAL A 250 20.31 0.90 -13.69
C VAL A 250 19.75 2.13 -14.40
N SER A 251 18.65 2.64 -13.90
CA SER A 251 18.01 3.88 -14.40
C SER A 251 18.79 5.12 -13.99
N LYS A 252 18.42 6.28 -14.54
CA LYS A 252 19.00 7.58 -14.16
C LYS A 252 18.79 7.93 -12.68
N SER A 253 17.73 7.40 -12.07
CA SER A 253 17.49 7.54 -10.63
C SER A 253 18.26 6.54 -9.76
N GLY A 254 19.12 5.70 -10.33
CA GLY A 254 19.83 4.65 -9.61
C GLY A 254 19.00 3.38 -9.34
N GLU A 255 17.71 3.40 -9.64
CA GLU A 255 16.84 2.22 -9.48
C GLU A 255 17.19 1.15 -10.51
N SER A 256 17.06 -0.12 -10.14
CA SER A 256 17.12 -1.29 -11.03
C SER A 256 15.93 -2.21 -10.76
N ALA A 257 15.65 -3.12 -11.71
CA ALA A 257 14.64 -4.16 -11.49
C ALA A 257 14.93 -5.00 -10.22
N PHE A 258 16.23 -5.14 -9.89
CA PHE A 258 16.68 -5.90 -8.72
C PHE A 258 16.24 -5.27 -7.38
N HIS A 259 16.09 -3.95 -7.28
CA HIS A 259 15.52 -3.29 -6.08
C HIS A 259 14.14 -3.82 -5.74
N ARG A 260 13.30 -4.01 -6.74
CA ARG A 260 11.93 -4.53 -6.58
C ARG A 260 11.91 -6.03 -6.33
N VAL A 261 12.68 -6.79 -7.11
CA VAL A 261 12.81 -8.24 -6.98
C VAL A 261 13.30 -8.59 -5.58
N ALA A 262 14.36 -7.94 -5.10
CA ALA A 262 14.91 -8.18 -3.77
C ALA A 262 13.91 -7.89 -2.63
N TYR A 263 13.03 -6.89 -2.79
CA TYR A 263 11.98 -6.62 -1.81
C TYR A 263 10.89 -7.70 -1.79
N SER A 264 10.47 -8.14 -2.96
CA SER A 264 9.17 -8.79 -3.11
C SER A 264 9.22 -10.26 -3.54
N ASP A 265 10.31 -10.68 -4.20
CA ASP A 265 10.41 -12.05 -4.70
C ASP A 265 11.07 -12.95 -3.65
N LYS A 266 10.44 -14.09 -3.39
CA LYS A 266 10.90 -15.04 -2.36
C LYS A 266 11.66 -16.23 -2.94
N ASP A 267 11.78 -16.30 -4.27
CA ASP A 267 12.52 -17.36 -4.95
C ASP A 267 14.03 -17.02 -4.95
N PRO A 268 14.86 -17.77 -4.23
CA PRO A 268 16.30 -17.52 -4.17
C PRO A 268 16.99 -17.68 -5.53
N GLU A 269 16.44 -18.48 -6.45
CA GLU A 269 17.04 -18.66 -7.77
C GLU A 269 16.91 -17.40 -8.63
N ILE A 270 15.81 -16.65 -8.50
CA ILE A 270 15.67 -15.35 -9.15
C ILE A 270 16.70 -14.34 -8.61
N ILE A 271 16.92 -14.33 -7.29
CA ILE A 271 17.94 -13.46 -6.68
C ILE A 271 19.33 -13.81 -7.21
N ARG A 272 19.68 -15.12 -7.28
CA ARG A 272 20.96 -15.59 -7.83
C ARG A 272 21.11 -15.22 -9.29
N PHE A 273 20.05 -15.38 -10.08
CA PHE A 273 20.04 -14.98 -11.49
C PHE A 273 20.46 -13.51 -11.69
N PHE A 274 19.87 -12.59 -10.92
CA PHE A 274 20.25 -11.15 -11.03
C PHE A 274 21.70 -10.92 -10.61
N LEU A 275 22.17 -11.53 -9.52
CA LEU A 275 23.55 -11.42 -9.06
C LEU A 275 24.55 -11.97 -10.07
N GLU A 276 24.28 -13.15 -10.66
CA GLU A 276 25.12 -13.78 -11.69
C GLU A 276 25.19 -12.95 -12.98
N HIS A 277 24.16 -12.13 -13.25
CA HIS A 277 24.14 -11.18 -14.37
C HIS A 277 24.64 -9.76 -13.99
N GLY A 278 25.32 -9.62 -12.85
CA GLY A 278 26.02 -8.40 -12.47
C GLY A 278 25.20 -7.36 -11.72
N ALA A 279 23.97 -7.69 -11.28
CA ALA A 279 23.22 -6.81 -10.40
C ALA A 279 23.93 -6.66 -9.05
N ILE A 280 23.94 -5.46 -8.49
CA ILE A 280 24.69 -5.11 -7.29
C ILE A 280 23.72 -5.04 -6.08
N ALA A 281 23.99 -5.85 -5.05
CA ALA A 281 23.15 -5.91 -3.85
C ALA A 281 23.09 -4.58 -3.06
N ASN A 282 24.15 -3.78 -3.09
CA ASN A 282 24.22 -2.43 -2.50
C ASN A 282 24.16 -1.30 -3.52
N GLN A 283 23.57 -1.49 -4.72
CA GLN A 283 23.28 -0.41 -5.67
C GLN A 283 22.31 0.58 -5.01
N PRO A 284 22.68 1.85 -4.77
CA PRO A 284 21.72 2.82 -4.22
C PRO A 284 20.83 3.39 -5.32
N ASP A 285 19.54 3.59 -5.02
CA ASP A 285 18.64 4.46 -5.77
C ASP A 285 18.83 5.94 -5.37
N ALA A 286 17.99 6.84 -5.89
CA ALA A 286 18.06 8.27 -5.59
C ALA A 286 17.84 8.60 -4.11
N GLU A 287 17.10 7.78 -3.38
CA GLU A 287 16.86 7.87 -1.95
C GLU A 287 17.89 7.09 -1.12
N GLY A 288 18.88 6.49 -1.76
CA GLY A 288 19.90 5.65 -1.12
C GLY A 288 19.42 4.27 -0.71
N ASN A 289 18.19 3.86 -1.09
CA ASN A 289 17.75 2.51 -0.82
C ASN A 289 18.50 1.52 -1.71
N THR A 290 18.82 0.36 -1.17
CA THR A 290 19.54 -0.70 -1.88
C THR A 290 18.68 -1.96 -2.00
N PRO A 291 18.93 -2.85 -2.98
CA PRO A 291 18.29 -4.17 -3.03
C PRO A 291 18.43 -4.93 -1.71
N PHE A 292 19.61 -4.92 -1.08
CA PHE A 292 19.84 -5.55 0.22
C PHE A 292 18.97 -4.95 1.33
N GLY A 293 18.96 -3.60 1.46
CA GLY A 293 18.12 -2.91 2.44
C GLY A 293 16.62 -3.14 2.19
N ASN A 294 16.21 -3.25 0.92
CA ASN A 294 14.84 -3.59 0.54
C ASN A 294 14.47 -5.03 0.95
N ALA A 295 15.34 -6.00 0.72
CA ALA A 295 15.15 -7.38 1.16
C ALA A 295 15.05 -7.46 2.70
N ALA A 296 15.93 -6.77 3.42
CA ALA A 296 15.90 -6.72 4.88
C ALA A 296 14.57 -6.22 5.43
N ALA A 297 13.88 -5.31 4.73
CA ALA A 297 12.59 -4.78 5.16
C ALA A 297 11.43 -5.78 5.10
N GLY A 298 11.43 -6.78 4.18
CA GLY A 298 10.23 -7.60 3.99
C GLY A 298 10.43 -8.96 3.34
N ASN A 299 11.68 -9.39 3.07
CA ASN A 299 11.92 -10.67 2.42
C ASN A 299 12.29 -11.79 3.41
N THR A 300 12.48 -13.00 2.90
CA THR A 300 12.80 -14.19 3.71
C THR A 300 14.23 -14.16 4.24
N PRO A 301 14.54 -14.88 5.35
CA PRO A 301 15.90 -15.02 5.82
C PRO A 301 16.87 -15.60 4.78
N GLU A 302 16.39 -16.51 3.93
CA GLU A 302 17.21 -17.11 2.86
C GLU A 302 17.66 -16.05 1.85
N VAL A 303 16.72 -15.24 1.33
CA VAL A 303 17.03 -14.16 0.38
C VAL A 303 17.95 -13.12 1.01
N VAL A 304 17.64 -12.68 2.26
CA VAL A 304 18.49 -11.71 2.97
C VAL A 304 19.89 -12.28 3.21
N GLY A 305 19.99 -13.57 3.53
CA GLY A 305 21.29 -14.24 3.73
C GLY A 305 22.14 -14.31 2.45
N ILE A 306 21.53 -14.59 1.30
CA ILE A 306 22.21 -14.54 0.00
C ILE A 306 22.78 -13.14 -0.23
N LEU A 307 21.94 -12.10 -0.08
CA LEU A 307 22.35 -10.72 -0.34
C LEU A 307 23.38 -10.22 0.68
N ALA A 308 23.29 -10.61 1.96
CA ALA A 308 24.27 -10.29 2.98
C ALA A 308 25.66 -10.84 2.67
N GLY A 309 25.74 -11.97 1.96
CA GLY A 309 27.01 -12.53 1.47
C GLY A 309 27.65 -11.73 0.31
N GLU A 310 26.89 -10.90 -0.37
CA GLU A 310 27.33 -10.14 -1.54
C GLU A 310 27.66 -8.67 -1.23
N VAL A 311 27.39 -8.19 -0.01
CA VAL A 311 27.66 -6.81 0.39
C VAL A 311 28.94 -6.71 1.20
N SER A 312 29.74 -5.68 0.94
CA SER A 312 30.94 -5.38 1.74
C SER A 312 30.65 -4.50 2.95
N ASP A 313 29.49 -3.82 2.95
CA ASP A 313 29.02 -2.94 4.02
C ASP A 313 27.56 -3.27 4.33
N VAL A 314 27.35 -3.96 5.45
CA VAL A 314 26.03 -4.37 5.92
C VAL A 314 25.26 -3.19 6.52
N ASP A 315 25.95 -2.13 6.91
CA ASP A 315 25.39 -0.93 7.53
C ASP A 315 25.18 0.22 6.55
N ALA A 316 25.34 -0.02 5.24
CA ALA A 316 25.00 0.96 4.23
C ALA A 316 23.58 1.50 4.44
N ALA A 317 23.48 2.81 4.69
CA ALA A 317 22.22 3.47 5.06
C ALA A 317 21.65 4.24 3.87
N ASN A 318 20.31 4.35 3.83
CA ASN A 318 19.63 5.21 2.86
C ASN A 318 19.73 6.71 3.26
N ALA A 319 19.15 7.61 2.46
CA ALA A 319 19.14 9.04 2.71
C ALA A 319 18.47 9.45 4.04
N ALA A 320 17.64 8.61 4.63
CA ALA A 320 17.09 8.82 5.97
C ALA A 320 17.99 8.27 7.09
N GLY A 321 19.18 7.75 6.77
CA GLY A 321 20.10 7.12 7.73
C GLY A 321 19.66 5.72 8.16
N GLN A 322 18.69 5.11 7.49
CA GLN A 322 18.18 3.79 7.86
C GLN A 322 19.06 2.68 7.32
N THR A 323 19.61 1.86 8.21
CA THR A 323 20.36 0.64 7.86
C THR A 323 19.41 -0.54 7.57
N ALA A 324 19.94 -1.61 6.97
CA ALA A 324 19.22 -2.86 6.76
C ALA A 324 18.66 -3.43 8.09
N LEU A 325 19.41 -3.35 9.18
CA LEU A 325 18.97 -3.82 10.51
C LEU A 325 17.78 -3.00 11.02
N MET A 326 17.80 -1.68 10.93
CA MET A 326 16.66 -0.83 11.32
C MET A 326 15.39 -1.19 10.55
N ARG A 327 15.52 -1.39 9.24
CA ARG A 327 14.40 -1.78 8.36
C ARG A 327 13.86 -3.17 8.70
N ALA A 328 14.73 -4.12 9.02
CA ALA A 328 14.36 -5.46 9.46
C ALA A 328 13.65 -5.46 10.82
N VAL A 329 14.17 -4.70 11.77
CA VAL A 329 13.55 -4.54 13.11
C VAL A 329 12.15 -3.96 12.97
N HIS A 330 11.95 -2.98 12.09
CA HIS A 330 10.65 -2.38 11.86
C HIS A 330 9.66 -3.33 11.17
N GLY A 331 10.05 -3.96 10.06
CA GLY A 331 9.11 -4.60 9.12
C GLY A 331 9.22 -6.10 8.98
N ASN A 332 10.32 -6.74 9.43
CA ASN A 332 10.57 -8.15 9.17
C ASN A 332 10.48 -9.03 10.43
N ASN A 333 10.68 -10.32 10.27
CA ASN A 333 10.63 -11.31 11.34
C ASN A 333 11.95 -11.36 12.17
N PRO A 334 11.92 -11.93 13.38
CA PRO A 334 13.11 -12.02 14.26
C PRO A 334 14.29 -12.78 13.66
N ALA A 335 14.06 -13.75 12.76
CA ALA A 335 15.14 -14.51 12.14
C ALA A 335 16.00 -13.65 11.23
N VAL A 336 15.40 -12.70 10.49
CA VAL A 336 16.15 -11.73 9.67
C VAL A 336 16.93 -10.77 10.55
N VAL A 337 16.38 -10.32 11.68
CA VAL A 337 17.11 -9.48 12.64
C VAL A 337 18.35 -10.21 13.17
N SER A 338 18.19 -11.48 13.59
CA SER A 338 19.34 -12.30 14.06
C SER A 338 20.39 -12.49 12.96
N LEU A 339 19.96 -12.80 11.74
CA LEU A 339 20.86 -12.96 10.60
C LEU A 339 21.70 -11.69 10.33
N LEU A 340 21.09 -10.52 10.34
CA LEU A 340 21.82 -9.25 10.13
C LEU A 340 22.81 -8.95 11.24
N ILE A 341 22.45 -9.24 12.50
CA ILE A 341 23.37 -9.14 13.64
C ILE A 341 24.57 -10.10 13.46
N GLU A 342 24.31 -11.35 13.07
CA GLU A 342 25.35 -12.34 12.77
C GLU A 342 26.25 -11.92 11.59
N ALA A 343 25.67 -11.19 10.60
CA ALA A 343 26.42 -10.61 9.50
C ALA A 343 27.25 -9.37 9.91
N GLY A 344 27.15 -8.92 11.16
CA GLY A 344 27.95 -7.83 11.71
C GLY A 344 27.28 -6.46 11.69
N ALA A 345 25.97 -6.39 11.54
CA ALA A 345 25.23 -5.12 11.55
C ALA A 345 25.38 -4.39 12.91
N ASP A 346 25.62 -3.08 12.85
CA ASP A 346 25.80 -2.23 14.04
C ASP A 346 24.47 -1.99 14.76
N VAL A 347 24.32 -2.59 15.94
CA VAL A 347 23.14 -2.41 16.80
C VAL A 347 23.08 -1.03 17.46
N ALA A 348 24.16 -0.24 17.41
CA ALA A 348 24.21 1.13 17.94
C ALA A 348 23.98 2.21 16.89
N ALA A 349 23.75 1.84 15.61
CA ALA A 349 23.50 2.77 14.53
C ALA A 349 22.31 3.69 14.83
N ARG A 350 22.38 4.93 14.31
CA ARG A 350 21.32 5.94 14.40
C ARG A 350 20.95 6.45 13.01
N ASP A 351 19.65 6.75 12.84
CA ASP A 351 19.17 7.38 11.62
C ASP A 351 19.53 8.88 11.56
N GLU A 352 19.25 9.56 10.46
CA GLU A 352 19.52 10.99 10.25
C GLU A 352 18.83 11.90 11.26
N LYS A 353 17.76 11.45 11.91
CA LYS A 353 17.07 12.18 12.98
C LYS A 353 17.68 11.94 14.36
N GLY A 354 18.57 10.96 14.49
CA GLY A 354 19.17 10.55 15.75
C GLY A 354 18.41 9.44 16.49
N ASN A 355 17.41 8.79 15.86
CA ASN A 355 16.76 7.64 16.45
C ASN A 355 17.66 6.41 16.39
N SER A 356 17.70 5.66 17.49
CA SER A 356 18.32 4.35 17.54
C SER A 356 17.35 3.24 17.10
N ILE A 357 17.81 1.99 17.10
CA ILE A 357 16.99 0.82 16.82
C ILE A 357 15.76 0.71 17.75
N SER A 358 15.80 1.28 18.97
CA SER A 358 14.64 1.32 19.87
C SER A 358 13.41 1.94 19.24
N PHE A 359 13.59 3.03 18.46
CA PHE A 359 12.47 3.67 17.74
C PHE A 359 11.78 2.70 16.79
N TYR A 360 12.55 1.98 15.97
CA TYR A 360 12.04 1.01 14.99
C TYR A 360 11.43 -0.21 15.67
N LEU A 361 12.01 -0.65 16.79
CA LEU A 361 11.48 -1.77 17.57
C LEU A 361 10.11 -1.42 18.18
N LEU A 362 9.97 -0.24 18.78
CA LEU A 362 8.68 0.21 19.34
C LEU A 362 7.65 0.40 18.24
N ALA A 363 8.03 0.98 17.11
CA ALA A 363 7.13 1.16 15.96
C ALA A 363 6.64 -0.17 15.35
N SER A 364 7.38 -1.27 15.57
CA SER A 364 7.00 -2.62 15.11
C SER A 364 6.09 -3.38 16.10
N PHE A 365 5.77 -2.80 17.27
CA PHE A 365 5.00 -3.49 18.29
C PHE A 365 3.56 -3.75 17.85
N ASP A 366 3.17 -5.01 17.90
CA ASP A 366 1.79 -5.46 17.71
C ASP A 366 1.31 -6.15 19.00
N ALA A 367 0.29 -5.58 19.64
CA ALA A 367 -0.28 -6.12 20.86
C ALA A 367 -0.94 -7.51 20.67
N SER A 368 -1.26 -7.89 19.43
CA SER A 368 -1.78 -9.22 19.10
C SER A 368 -0.68 -10.28 19.03
N HIS A 369 0.57 -9.85 18.80
CA HIS A 369 1.74 -10.73 18.65
C HIS A 369 2.95 -10.18 19.42
N PRO A 370 2.84 -9.98 20.74
CA PRO A 370 3.89 -9.36 21.56
C PRO A 370 5.18 -10.20 21.59
N GLU A 371 5.09 -11.50 21.33
CA GLU A 371 6.24 -12.41 21.27
C GLU A 371 7.24 -12.06 20.16
N VAL A 372 6.77 -11.47 19.05
CA VAL A 372 7.65 -11.03 17.97
C VAL A 372 8.56 -9.90 18.43
N TYR A 373 8.02 -8.93 19.15
CA TYR A 373 8.80 -7.86 19.79
C TYR A 373 9.84 -8.43 20.75
N ASP A 374 9.44 -9.38 21.63
CA ASP A 374 10.33 -9.99 22.62
C ASP A 374 11.50 -10.74 21.97
N GLN A 375 11.23 -11.48 20.90
CA GLN A 375 12.26 -12.20 20.16
C GLN A 375 13.27 -11.25 19.50
N LYS A 376 12.79 -10.17 18.87
CA LYS A 376 13.67 -9.13 18.29
C LYS A 376 14.52 -8.46 19.37
N LEU A 377 13.89 -8.07 20.49
CA LEU A 377 14.58 -7.43 21.61
C LEU A 377 15.65 -8.35 22.18
N ALA A 378 15.34 -9.65 22.38
CA ALA A 378 16.31 -10.62 22.90
C ALA A 378 17.54 -10.76 22.00
N ALA A 379 17.34 -10.83 20.67
CA ALA A 379 18.45 -10.91 19.70
C ALA A 379 19.32 -9.64 19.75
N LEU A 380 18.71 -8.47 19.80
CA LEU A 380 19.41 -7.18 19.90
C LEU A 380 20.20 -7.08 21.22
N GLN A 381 19.61 -7.45 22.36
CA GLN A 381 20.26 -7.41 23.66
C GLN A 381 21.46 -8.37 23.76
N GLN A 382 21.38 -9.55 23.14
CA GLN A 382 22.53 -10.48 23.07
C GLN A 382 23.72 -9.87 22.33
N ALA A 383 23.46 -8.96 21.39
CA ALA A 383 24.46 -8.21 20.64
C ALA A 383 24.93 -6.91 21.37
N GLY A 384 24.47 -6.68 22.60
CA GLY A 384 24.88 -5.51 23.40
C GLY A 384 24.01 -4.26 23.16
N PHE A 385 22.84 -4.40 22.55
CA PHE A 385 21.94 -3.28 22.32
C PHE A 385 21.38 -2.69 23.63
N ASN A 386 21.36 -1.35 23.71
CA ASN A 386 20.76 -0.62 24.84
C ASN A 386 19.35 -0.09 24.41
N LEU A 387 18.30 -0.69 24.98
CA LEU A 387 16.91 -0.32 24.67
C LEU A 387 16.58 1.12 25.13
N TYR A 388 17.14 1.57 26.23
CA TYR A 388 16.70 2.76 26.98
C TYR A 388 17.38 4.06 26.56
N GLU A 389 18.00 4.08 25.39
CA GLU A 389 18.62 5.28 24.84
C GLU A 389 17.59 6.34 24.46
N THR A 390 17.97 7.61 24.65
CA THR A 390 17.15 8.75 24.18
C THR A 390 17.11 8.80 22.65
N GLN A 391 15.93 9.07 22.13
CA GLN A 391 15.62 9.13 20.71
C GLN A 391 15.64 10.58 20.20
N ALA A 392 15.38 10.77 18.90
CA ALA A 392 15.25 12.09 18.28
C ALA A 392 14.35 13.03 19.10
N GLY A 393 14.72 14.31 19.16
CA GLY A 393 13.97 15.31 19.90
C GLY A 393 14.02 15.14 21.42
N GLY A 394 14.97 14.38 21.97
CA GLY A 394 15.07 14.10 23.40
C GLY A 394 14.00 13.16 23.94
N ASN A 395 13.31 12.43 23.07
CA ASN A 395 12.23 11.54 23.46
C ASN A 395 12.76 10.27 24.17
N THR A 396 12.16 9.90 25.29
CA THR A 396 12.35 8.61 25.94
C THR A 396 11.34 7.58 25.38
N LEU A 397 11.47 6.31 25.73
CA LEU A 397 10.49 5.28 25.32
C LEU A 397 9.09 5.58 25.84
N TYR A 398 8.93 6.27 26.99
CA TYR A 398 7.63 6.72 27.48
C TYR A 398 6.97 7.73 26.52
N HIS A 399 7.76 8.67 25.97
CA HIS A 399 7.25 9.61 24.97
C HIS A 399 6.78 8.90 23.72
N LEU A 400 7.56 7.93 23.20
CA LEU A 400 7.19 7.16 22.00
C LEU A 400 5.95 6.31 22.23
N ALA A 401 5.81 5.66 23.39
CA ALA A 401 4.63 4.86 23.71
C ALA A 401 3.38 5.72 23.91
N ALA A 402 3.54 6.92 24.49
CA ALA A 402 2.45 7.90 24.61
C ALA A 402 2.03 8.46 23.25
N ASP A 403 3.00 8.73 22.36
CA ASP A 403 2.75 9.18 20.98
C ASP A 403 2.00 8.13 20.14
N ALA A 404 2.34 6.86 20.33
CA ALA A 404 1.63 5.72 19.73
C ALA A 404 0.23 5.49 20.34
N ASN A 405 -0.13 6.18 21.41
CA ASN A 405 -1.37 6.01 22.18
C ASN A 405 -1.64 4.54 22.53
N SER A 406 -0.59 3.82 22.96
CA SER A 406 -0.62 2.38 23.20
C SER A 406 -0.28 2.03 24.65
N LEU A 407 -1.30 1.71 25.46
CA LEU A 407 -1.09 1.24 26.83
C LEU A 407 -0.29 -0.09 26.87
N PRO A 408 -0.56 -1.10 26.01
CA PRO A 408 0.25 -2.32 26.01
C PRO A 408 1.73 -2.07 25.70
N LEU A 409 2.03 -1.10 24.81
CA LEU A 409 3.41 -0.73 24.53
C LEU A 409 4.04 0.00 25.72
N LEU A 410 3.30 0.91 26.36
CA LEU A 410 3.75 1.64 27.54
C LEU A 410 4.08 0.68 28.69
N GLU A 411 3.22 -0.32 28.94
CA GLU A 411 3.45 -1.38 29.92
C GLU A 411 4.72 -2.20 29.59
N LYS A 412 4.95 -2.44 28.29
CA LYS A 412 6.07 -3.22 27.78
C LYS A 412 7.43 -2.53 27.99
N VAL A 413 7.45 -1.20 27.87
CA VAL A 413 8.69 -0.40 27.99
C VAL A 413 8.90 0.18 29.39
N ALA A 414 7.94 0.02 30.30
CA ALA A 414 8.04 0.53 31.66
C ALA A 414 9.24 -0.09 32.40
N HIS A 415 10.16 0.76 32.84
CA HIS A 415 11.38 0.34 33.51
C HIS A 415 11.84 1.41 34.50
N GLU A 416 12.38 0.97 35.65
CA GLU A 416 12.84 1.84 36.73
C GLU A 416 14.00 2.78 36.36
N SER A 417 14.75 2.45 35.30
CA SER A 417 15.84 3.32 34.82
C SER A 417 15.35 4.50 33.98
N LEU A 418 14.06 4.52 33.58
CA LEU A 418 13.48 5.61 32.84
C LEU A 418 12.81 6.62 33.78
N ASP A 419 13.15 7.89 33.62
CA ASP A 419 12.45 8.97 34.31
C ASP A 419 11.11 9.27 33.59
N VAL A 420 10.01 8.96 34.28
CA VAL A 420 8.63 9.22 33.74
C VAL A 420 8.35 10.70 33.60
N ASN A 421 9.13 11.56 34.29
CA ASN A 421 9.02 13.02 34.26
C ASN A 421 10.04 13.68 33.33
N ALA A 422 10.81 12.89 32.58
CA ALA A 422 11.75 13.45 31.61
C ALA A 422 10.98 14.34 30.61
N ARG A 423 11.57 15.49 30.28
CA ARG A 423 11.07 16.42 29.27
C ARG A 423 11.86 16.23 27.98
N ASN A 424 11.18 16.16 26.87
CA ASN A 424 11.79 16.19 25.55
C ASN A 424 12.23 17.62 25.16
N GLU A 425 12.78 17.80 23.96
CA GLU A 425 13.24 19.10 23.47
C GLU A 425 12.12 20.13 23.28
N GLU A 426 10.86 19.67 23.19
CA GLU A 426 9.66 20.53 23.14
C GLU A 426 9.14 20.88 24.55
N GLY A 427 9.87 20.51 25.60
CA GLY A 427 9.49 20.71 27.00
C GLY A 427 8.35 19.82 27.48
N MET A 428 7.93 18.83 26.71
CA MET A 428 6.84 17.93 27.06
C MET A 428 7.32 16.67 27.79
N THR A 429 6.52 16.19 28.76
CA THR A 429 6.65 14.84 29.32
C THR A 429 5.76 13.87 28.56
N ALA A 430 5.95 12.57 28.76
CA ALA A 430 5.06 11.56 28.20
C ALA A 430 3.59 11.75 28.60
N LEU A 431 3.33 12.28 29.81
CA LEU A 431 1.98 12.60 30.28
C LEU A 431 1.32 13.72 29.45
N HIS A 432 2.08 14.76 29.04
CA HIS A 432 1.59 15.81 28.13
C HIS A 432 1.19 15.24 26.77
N ILE A 433 2.05 14.40 26.17
CA ILE A 433 1.76 13.75 24.88
C ILE A 433 0.53 12.85 24.99
N ALA A 434 0.43 12.06 26.06
CA ALA A 434 -0.74 11.23 26.31
C ALA A 434 -2.02 12.07 26.44
N ALA A 435 -1.96 13.21 27.15
CA ALA A 435 -3.10 14.12 27.33
C ALA A 435 -3.66 14.63 26.00
N MET A 436 -2.80 14.94 25.03
CA MET A 436 -3.21 15.39 23.69
C MET A 436 -3.77 14.27 22.80
N LYS A 437 -3.33 13.03 22.98
CA LYS A 437 -3.61 11.94 22.01
C LYS A 437 -4.59 10.87 22.49
N ALA A 438 -4.75 10.72 23.80
CA ALA A 438 -5.58 9.66 24.38
C ALA A 438 -7.06 9.80 23.98
N SER A 439 -7.71 8.64 23.82
CA SER A 439 -9.16 8.53 23.62
C SER A 439 -9.90 8.13 24.92
N ASP A 440 -9.17 7.65 25.92
CA ASP A 440 -9.65 7.25 27.25
C ASP A 440 -8.62 7.60 28.33
N ASP A 441 -8.91 7.27 29.58
CA ASP A 441 -8.03 7.61 30.70
C ASP A 441 -6.99 6.54 31.07
N ALA A 442 -6.97 5.40 30.38
CA ALA A 442 -6.15 4.27 30.77
C ALA A 442 -4.64 4.59 30.74
N LEU A 443 -4.16 5.16 29.60
CA LEU A 443 -2.76 5.54 29.42
C LEU A 443 -2.36 6.64 30.41
N LEU A 444 -3.20 7.65 30.61
CA LEU A 444 -2.96 8.75 31.55
C LEU A 444 -2.84 8.25 32.98
N ARG A 445 -3.79 7.41 33.42
CA ARG A 445 -3.77 6.80 34.76
C ARG A 445 -2.56 5.92 34.98
N TYR A 446 -2.14 5.19 33.95
CA TYR A 446 -0.95 4.35 34.04
C TYR A 446 0.31 5.18 34.28
N LEU A 447 0.51 6.28 33.51
CA LEU A 447 1.64 7.20 33.69
C LEU A 447 1.61 7.87 35.07
N VAL A 448 0.45 8.31 35.56
CA VAL A 448 0.30 8.86 36.92
C VAL A 448 0.63 7.78 37.96
N GLY A 449 0.22 6.52 37.75
CA GLY A 449 0.57 5.39 38.59
C GLY A 449 2.08 5.08 38.65
N LEU A 450 2.81 5.38 37.57
CA LEU A 450 4.29 5.30 37.54
C LEU A 450 4.98 6.47 38.24
N GLY A 451 4.21 7.49 38.69
CA GLY A 451 4.74 8.68 39.37
C GLY A 451 4.91 9.90 38.46
N ALA A 452 4.21 9.95 37.34
CA ALA A 452 4.19 11.15 36.51
C ALA A 452 3.63 12.34 37.31
N ASN A 453 4.39 13.44 37.34
CA ASN A 453 4.01 14.66 38.04
C ASN A 453 3.08 15.51 37.18
N THR A 454 1.82 15.58 37.59
CA THR A 454 0.76 16.34 36.89
C THR A 454 0.96 17.85 36.88
N ALA A 455 1.81 18.39 37.78
CA ALA A 455 2.07 19.83 37.89
C ALA A 455 3.19 20.34 36.97
N ILE A 456 3.89 19.44 36.25
CA ILE A 456 4.89 19.87 35.26
C ILE A 456 4.17 20.63 34.13
N GLN A 457 4.75 21.74 33.73
CA GLN A 457 4.26 22.56 32.63
C GLN A 457 5.16 22.41 31.39
N THR A 458 4.55 22.50 30.22
CA THR A 458 5.26 22.66 28.94
C THR A 458 5.97 24.01 28.88
N ASP A 459 6.69 24.30 27.80
CA ASP A 459 7.31 25.60 27.55
C ASP A 459 6.26 26.70 27.28
N PHE A 460 4.99 26.34 27.08
CA PHE A 460 3.84 27.22 26.95
C PHE A 460 3.02 27.37 28.24
N GLU A 461 3.59 26.95 29.38
CA GLU A 461 2.97 27.00 30.72
C GLU A 461 1.70 26.16 30.88
N GLU A 462 1.50 25.13 30.02
CA GLU A 462 0.36 24.21 30.03
C GLU A 462 0.68 22.97 30.84
N THR A 463 -0.22 22.56 31.72
CA THR A 463 -0.16 21.26 32.40
C THR A 463 -0.78 20.16 31.55
N ALA A 464 -0.55 18.89 31.91
CA ALA A 464 -1.23 17.76 31.28
C ALA A 464 -2.77 17.87 31.42
N LEU A 465 -3.28 18.46 32.50
CA LEU A 465 -4.71 18.72 32.66
C LEU A 465 -5.24 19.72 31.62
N ASP A 466 -4.49 20.80 31.37
CA ASP A 466 -4.89 21.81 30.40
C ASP A 466 -4.99 21.19 28.99
N LEU A 467 -3.98 20.46 28.57
CA LEU A 467 -3.96 19.73 27.31
C LEU A 467 -5.07 18.66 27.20
N ALA A 468 -5.35 17.93 28.28
CA ALA A 468 -6.41 16.93 28.32
C ALA A 468 -7.82 17.56 28.18
N ARG A 469 -8.03 18.79 28.66
CA ARG A 469 -9.30 19.52 28.51
C ARG A 469 -9.52 19.99 27.06
N GLU A 470 -8.48 20.18 26.28
CA GLU A 470 -8.54 20.55 24.87
C GLU A 470 -8.69 19.34 23.95
N ASN A 471 -8.50 18.12 24.49
CA ASN A 471 -8.64 16.89 23.73
C ASN A 471 -10.11 16.50 23.54
N GLU A 472 -10.65 16.82 22.38
CA GLU A 472 -12.05 16.52 22.01
C GLU A 472 -12.44 15.06 22.17
N ARG A 473 -11.50 14.11 22.00
CA ARG A 473 -11.78 12.66 22.13
C ARG A 473 -12.06 12.27 23.58
N LEU A 474 -11.31 12.85 24.53
CA LEU A 474 -11.54 12.62 25.95
C LEU A 474 -12.89 13.22 26.39
N ASP A 475 -13.24 14.42 25.87
CA ASP A 475 -14.53 15.07 26.14
C ASP A 475 -15.70 14.26 25.57
N GLN A 476 -15.64 13.87 24.29
CA GLN A 476 -16.67 13.07 23.62
C GLN A 476 -16.92 11.70 24.31
N ASN A 477 -15.87 11.12 24.90
CA ASN A 477 -15.97 9.84 25.62
C ASN A 477 -16.31 10.03 27.12
N GLY A 478 -16.54 11.27 27.58
CA GLY A 478 -16.98 11.59 28.95
C GLY A 478 -15.93 11.26 30.01
N VAL A 479 -14.65 11.38 29.68
CA VAL A 479 -13.55 11.04 30.59
C VAL A 479 -13.45 12.06 31.73
N THR A 480 -13.43 11.57 32.97
CA THR A 480 -13.26 12.42 34.16
C THR A 480 -11.79 12.66 34.45
N LEU A 481 -11.32 13.92 34.40
CA LEU A 481 -9.92 14.33 34.52
C LEU A 481 -9.44 14.67 35.94
N ASN A 482 -10.24 14.39 36.97
CA ASN A 482 -9.93 14.79 38.38
C ASN A 482 -8.62 14.21 38.91
N PHE A 483 -8.10 13.14 38.34
CA PHE A 483 -6.84 12.52 38.75
C PHE A 483 -5.60 13.25 38.22
N LEU A 484 -5.77 14.24 37.33
CA LEU A 484 -4.70 15.13 36.83
C LEU A 484 -4.58 16.44 37.62
N ASN A 485 -5.43 16.68 38.63
CA ASN A 485 -5.38 17.86 39.49
C ASN A 485 -4.22 17.80 40.50
#